data_1c93d1475a6f332beb14b7a46de0466e
#
_entry.id   1c93d1475a6f332beb14b7a46de0466e
#
_cell.length_a   1.000
_cell.length_b   1.000
_cell.length_c   1.000
_cell.angle_alpha   90.00
_cell.angle_beta   90.00
_cell.angle_gamma   90.00
#
_symmetry.space_group_name_H-M   'P 1'
#
loop_
_entity.id
_entity.type
_entity.pdbx_description
1 polymer ?
#
loop_
_entity_poly.entity_id
_entity_poly.type
_entity_poly.pdbx_seq_one_letter_code
_entity_poly.pdbx_strand_id
1 'polypeptide(L)'
;MKRQRGFLLGKFMPPHAGHLSLIAAARDMVEELTVLVCWLPDEPIPGPLRLAWMQALCPGCRIVGHDAVVPQHPDDSTDFWPIWRGIVAAAHPEPIDLLFAGESYGARLAEEVGGLFVPLGNRVLASGSDRLGQASS
;
A
#
# COMPACT_ATOMS: atom_id res chain seq x y z
N MET A 1 -20.30 -11.67 -13.55
CA MET A 1 -18.85 -11.81 -13.53
C MET A 1 -18.30 -11.22 -12.23
N LYS A 2 -17.37 -11.91 -11.59
CA LYS A 2 -16.80 -11.43 -10.34
C LYS A 2 -15.91 -10.22 -10.59
N ARG A 3 -16.11 -9.16 -9.78
CA ARG A 3 -15.26 -7.98 -9.83
C ARG A 3 -13.99 -8.26 -9.07
N GLN A 4 -12.85 -8.02 -9.70
CA GLN A 4 -11.56 -8.17 -9.03
C GLN A 4 -11.20 -6.89 -8.29
N ARG A 5 -10.75 -7.07 -7.05
CA ARG A 5 -10.33 -5.97 -6.18
C ARG A 5 -8.85 -6.11 -5.86
N GLY A 6 -8.11 -5.04 -6.11
CA GLY A 6 -6.70 -4.96 -5.82
C GLY A 6 -6.42 -4.01 -4.66
N PHE A 7 -5.28 -4.20 -4.03
CA PHE A 7 -4.86 -3.40 -2.88
C PHE A 7 -3.37 -3.18 -2.92
N LEU A 8 -2.95 -1.97 -2.61
CA LEU A 8 -1.54 -1.67 -2.34
C LEU A 8 -1.43 -0.59 -1.27
N LEU A 9 -0.27 -0.51 -0.64
CA LEU A 9 -0.04 0.50 0.39
C LEU A 9 1.36 1.08 0.26
N GLY A 10 1.55 2.26 0.83
CA GLY A 10 2.84 2.93 0.83
C GLY A 10 2.77 4.26 1.55
N LYS A 11 3.91 4.90 1.69
CA LYS A 11 4.01 6.21 2.32
C LYS A 11 3.90 7.37 1.34
N PHE A 12 4.39 7.20 0.12
CA PHE A 12 4.34 8.24 -0.92
C PHE A 12 4.91 9.57 -0.41
N MET A 13 6.15 9.57 -0.03
CA MET A 13 6.78 10.69 0.67
C MET A 13 7.99 11.25 -0.09
N PRO A 14 7.80 12.04 -1.18
CA PRO A 14 6.52 12.35 -1.81
C PRO A 14 6.10 11.33 -2.86
N PRO A 15 4.89 11.44 -3.40
CA PRO A 15 4.52 10.68 -4.60
C PRO A 15 5.43 11.06 -5.76
N HIS A 16 5.80 10.09 -6.57
CA HIS A 16 6.64 10.34 -7.74
C HIS A 16 6.20 9.45 -8.92
N ALA A 17 6.85 9.69 -10.08
CA ALA A 17 6.47 9.02 -11.32
C ALA A 17 6.51 7.48 -11.19
N GLY A 18 7.47 6.95 -10.42
CA GLY A 18 7.54 5.52 -10.16
C GLY A 18 6.30 4.97 -9.47
N HIS A 19 5.79 5.69 -8.48
CA HIS A 19 4.55 5.31 -7.81
C HIS A 19 3.37 5.32 -8.78
N LEU A 20 3.28 6.35 -9.60
CA LEU A 20 2.17 6.50 -10.55
C LEU A 20 2.21 5.40 -11.61
N SER A 21 3.40 5.04 -12.09
CA SER A 21 3.55 3.94 -13.04
C SER A 21 3.10 2.61 -12.45
N LEU A 22 3.48 2.35 -11.19
CA LEU A 22 3.09 1.13 -10.49
C LEU A 22 1.57 1.08 -10.32
N ILE A 23 0.98 2.19 -9.91
CA ILE A 23 -0.46 2.28 -9.69
C ILE A 23 -1.22 2.10 -11.02
N ALA A 24 -0.71 2.69 -12.10
CA ALA A 24 -1.33 2.53 -13.41
C ALA A 24 -1.30 1.07 -13.85
N ALA A 25 -0.17 0.38 -13.64
CA ALA A 25 -0.06 -1.04 -13.97
C ALA A 25 -1.03 -1.88 -13.14
N ALA A 26 -1.13 -1.59 -11.84
CA ALA A 26 -2.07 -2.30 -10.97
C ALA A 26 -3.53 -2.05 -11.39
N ARG A 27 -3.85 -0.82 -11.75
CA ARG A 27 -5.19 -0.45 -12.21
C ARG A 27 -5.61 -1.24 -13.43
N ASP A 28 -4.68 -1.52 -14.33
CA ASP A 28 -4.99 -2.29 -15.53
C ASP A 28 -5.32 -3.74 -15.24
N MET A 29 -4.96 -4.24 -14.06
CA MET A 29 -5.15 -5.64 -13.71
C MET A 29 -6.41 -5.91 -12.91
N VAL A 30 -7.05 -4.87 -12.35
CA VAL A 30 -8.22 -5.03 -11.49
C VAL A 30 -9.30 -4.04 -11.85
N GLU A 31 -10.52 -4.31 -11.42
CA GLU A 31 -11.64 -3.40 -11.66
C GLU A 31 -11.69 -2.30 -10.61
N GLU A 32 -11.28 -2.60 -9.39
CA GLU A 32 -11.20 -1.62 -8.30
C GLU A 32 -9.85 -1.73 -7.65
N LEU A 33 -9.17 -0.60 -7.50
CA LEU A 33 -7.89 -0.56 -6.79
C LEU A 33 -8.00 0.37 -5.59
N THR A 34 -7.64 -0.15 -4.43
CA THR A 34 -7.54 0.63 -3.20
C THR A 34 -6.07 0.85 -2.88
N VAL A 35 -5.72 2.10 -2.61
CA VAL A 35 -4.37 2.50 -2.22
C VAL A 35 -4.44 3.04 -0.81
N LEU A 36 -3.70 2.42 0.10
CA LEU A 36 -3.61 2.86 1.48
C LEU A 36 -2.37 3.73 1.65
N VAL A 37 -2.58 4.98 2.02
CA VAL A 37 -1.50 5.93 2.32
C VAL A 37 -1.25 5.90 3.82
N CYS A 38 -0.07 5.46 4.22
CA CYS A 38 0.29 5.28 5.63
C CYS A 38 1.25 6.38 6.06
N TRP A 39 1.04 6.93 7.26
CA TRP A 39 1.97 7.93 7.80
C TRP A 39 2.10 7.84 9.30
N LEU A 40 3.24 8.35 9.77
CA LEU A 40 3.55 8.52 11.18
C LEU A 40 3.59 10.02 11.50
N PRO A 41 3.42 10.41 12.79
CA PRO A 41 3.31 11.82 13.15
C PRO A 41 4.51 12.69 12.81
N ASP A 42 5.71 12.12 12.90
CA ASP A 42 6.95 12.92 12.83
C ASP A 42 7.67 12.83 11.49
N GLU A 43 6.96 12.47 10.43
CA GLU A 43 7.56 12.38 9.11
C GLU A 43 7.70 13.76 8.44
N PRO A 44 8.69 13.94 7.56
CA PRO A 44 8.98 15.27 6.98
C PRO A 44 7.84 15.90 6.20
N ILE A 45 7.01 15.08 5.56
CA ILE A 45 5.86 15.57 4.78
C ILE A 45 4.59 15.15 5.49
N PRO A 46 3.71 16.09 5.82
CA PRO A 46 2.46 15.74 6.54
C PRO A 46 1.65 14.69 5.78
N GLY A 47 1.18 13.69 6.52
CA GLY A 47 0.39 12.60 5.94
C GLY A 47 -0.88 13.06 5.23
N PRO A 48 -1.68 13.95 5.83
CA PRO A 48 -2.88 14.46 5.16
C PRO A 48 -2.59 15.12 3.82
N LEU A 49 -1.44 15.78 3.69
CA LEU A 49 -1.03 16.39 2.42
C LEU A 49 -0.73 15.31 1.38
N ARG A 50 -0.01 14.26 1.79
CA ARG A 50 0.28 13.13 0.90
C ARG A 50 -1.01 12.44 0.46
N LEU A 51 -1.95 12.28 1.37
CA LEU A 51 -3.25 11.71 1.06
C LEU A 51 -3.98 12.56 0.01
N ALA A 52 -4.00 13.86 0.20
CA ALA A 52 -4.65 14.79 -0.75
C ALA A 52 -3.99 14.72 -2.12
N TRP A 53 -2.65 14.68 -2.17
CA TRP A 53 -1.93 14.54 -3.45
C TRP A 53 -2.29 13.24 -4.16
N MET A 54 -2.33 12.13 -3.42
CA MET A 54 -2.66 10.84 -4.03
C MET A 54 -4.09 10.81 -4.54
N GLN A 55 -5.02 11.41 -3.82
CA GLN A 55 -6.40 11.52 -4.29
C GLN A 55 -6.50 12.32 -5.58
N ALA A 56 -5.72 13.40 -5.69
CA ALA A 56 -5.71 14.23 -6.89
C ALA A 56 -5.03 13.52 -8.07
N LEU A 57 -3.94 12.80 -7.80
CA LEU A 57 -3.15 12.14 -8.84
C LEU A 57 -3.77 10.84 -9.34
N CYS A 58 -4.60 10.19 -8.54
CA CYS A 58 -5.16 8.88 -8.85
C CYS A 58 -6.68 8.88 -8.67
N PRO A 59 -7.41 9.68 -9.46
CA PRO A 59 -8.87 9.83 -9.25
C PRO A 59 -9.66 8.55 -9.52
N GLY A 60 -9.08 7.61 -10.27
CA GLY A 60 -9.73 6.33 -10.53
C GLY A 60 -9.55 5.28 -9.45
N CYS A 61 -8.80 5.60 -8.40
CA CYS A 61 -8.53 4.68 -7.29
C CYS A 61 -9.28 5.12 -6.05
N ARG A 62 -9.51 4.15 -5.17
CA ARG A 62 -9.98 4.46 -3.82
C ARG A 62 -8.73 4.71 -2.96
N ILE A 63 -8.57 5.93 -2.49
CA ILE A 63 -7.41 6.33 -1.70
C ILE A 63 -7.84 6.50 -0.24
N VAL A 64 -7.19 5.74 0.64
CA VAL A 64 -7.54 5.71 2.07
C VAL A 64 -6.30 6.05 2.88
N GLY A 65 -6.46 6.82 3.94
CA GLY A 65 -5.37 7.19 4.83
C GLY A 65 -5.34 6.36 6.11
N HIS A 66 -4.15 6.17 6.67
CA HIS A 66 -3.94 5.49 7.94
C HIS A 66 -2.86 6.22 8.73
N ASP A 67 -3.18 6.67 9.92
CA ASP A 67 -2.32 7.54 10.71
C ASP A 67 -1.91 6.98 12.07
N ALA A 68 -2.27 5.75 12.39
CA ALA A 68 -1.91 5.18 13.68
C ALA A 68 -0.42 4.84 13.75
N VAL A 69 0.17 5.00 14.92
CA VAL A 69 1.54 4.58 15.16
C VAL A 69 1.55 3.06 15.32
N VAL A 70 2.23 2.40 14.40
CA VAL A 70 2.26 0.94 14.33
C VAL A 70 3.67 0.46 14.02
N PRO A 71 3.99 -0.82 14.29
CA PRO A 71 5.31 -1.33 13.93
C PRO A 71 5.54 -1.26 12.42
N GLN A 72 6.76 -0.88 12.05
CA GLN A 72 7.13 -0.66 10.65
C GLN A 72 7.89 -1.84 10.05
N HIS A 73 8.44 -2.72 10.88
CA HIS A 73 9.18 -3.90 10.46
C HIS A 73 8.73 -5.12 11.26
N PRO A 74 8.75 -6.32 10.65
CA PRO A 74 8.34 -7.52 11.37
C PRO A 74 9.12 -7.78 12.65
N ASP A 75 10.36 -7.31 12.73
CA ASP A 75 11.18 -7.49 13.93
C ASP A 75 10.82 -6.55 15.07
N ASP A 76 10.02 -5.53 14.80
CA ASP A 76 9.65 -4.53 15.82
C ASP A 76 8.60 -5.04 16.81
N SER A 77 7.85 -6.07 16.44
CA SER A 77 6.78 -6.59 17.30
C SER A 77 6.42 -8.01 16.87
N THR A 78 6.14 -8.87 17.85
CA THR A 78 5.62 -10.19 17.59
C THR A 78 4.21 -10.14 17.02
N ASP A 79 3.52 -9.01 17.20
CA ASP A 79 2.15 -8.81 16.71
C ASP A 79 2.11 -8.07 15.39
N PHE A 80 3.23 -7.92 14.71
CA PHE A 80 3.32 -7.16 13.47
C PHE A 80 2.25 -7.58 12.45
N TRP A 81 2.18 -8.87 12.14
CA TRP A 81 1.26 -9.34 11.11
C TRP A 81 -0.20 -9.25 11.52
N PRO A 82 -0.59 -9.64 12.75
CA PRO A 82 -1.97 -9.40 13.19
C PRO A 82 -2.38 -7.93 13.15
N ILE A 83 -1.47 -7.02 13.54
CA ILE A 83 -1.75 -5.59 13.51
C ILE A 83 -2.00 -5.13 12.09
N TRP A 84 -1.12 -5.47 11.15
CA TRP A 84 -1.28 -5.05 9.77
C TRP A 84 -2.46 -5.71 9.08
N ARG A 85 -2.78 -6.95 9.41
CA ARG A 85 -4.00 -7.58 8.91
C ARG A 85 -5.23 -6.78 9.33
N GLY A 86 -5.27 -6.32 10.58
CA GLY A 86 -6.36 -5.49 11.07
C GLY A 86 -6.44 -4.14 10.36
N ILE A 87 -5.30 -3.51 10.10
CA ILE A 87 -5.24 -2.24 9.37
C ILE A 87 -5.79 -2.40 7.97
N VAL A 88 -5.37 -3.42 7.27
CA VAL A 88 -5.83 -3.69 5.91
C VAL A 88 -7.33 -3.99 5.90
N ALA A 89 -7.82 -4.80 6.84
CA ALA A 89 -9.23 -5.14 6.92
C ALA A 89 -10.10 -3.91 7.19
N ALA A 90 -9.61 -2.99 8.00
CA ALA A 90 -10.33 -1.73 8.27
C ALA A 90 -10.38 -0.83 7.04
N ALA A 91 -9.29 -0.77 6.28
CA ALA A 91 -9.21 0.05 5.08
C ALA A 91 -9.98 -0.57 3.90
N HIS A 92 -10.06 -1.90 3.87
CA HIS A 92 -10.66 -2.65 2.78
C HIS A 92 -11.48 -3.81 3.34
N PRO A 93 -12.74 -3.56 3.73
CA PRO A 93 -13.58 -4.60 4.34
C PRO A 93 -13.92 -5.76 3.40
N GLU A 94 -13.99 -5.51 2.10
CA GLU A 94 -14.26 -6.53 1.11
C GLU A 94 -13.05 -7.45 0.93
N PRO A 95 -13.23 -8.67 0.46
CA PRO A 95 -12.08 -9.53 0.16
C PRO A 95 -11.15 -8.89 -0.86
N ILE A 96 -9.85 -9.07 -0.66
CA ILE A 96 -8.82 -8.61 -1.58
C ILE A 96 -8.47 -9.77 -2.51
N ASP A 97 -8.59 -9.58 -3.81
CA ASP A 97 -8.23 -10.60 -4.78
C ASP A 97 -6.74 -10.56 -5.09
N LEU A 98 -6.20 -9.37 -5.35
CA LEU A 98 -4.79 -9.20 -5.69
C LEU A 98 -4.14 -8.18 -4.75
N LEU A 99 -2.99 -8.54 -4.20
CA LEU A 99 -2.16 -7.64 -3.41
C LEU A 99 -0.92 -7.28 -4.22
N PHE A 100 -0.74 -5.99 -4.49
CA PHE A 100 0.39 -5.49 -5.26
C PHE A 100 1.45 -4.94 -4.30
N ALA A 101 2.67 -5.43 -4.41
CA ALA A 101 3.74 -4.99 -3.52
C ALA A 101 5.10 -5.42 -4.06
N GLY A 102 6.16 -4.93 -3.43
CA GLY A 102 7.49 -5.46 -3.63
C GLY A 102 7.65 -6.82 -2.96
N GLU A 103 8.78 -7.48 -3.22
CA GLU A 103 8.97 -8.85 -2.77
C GLU A 103 9.30 -8.99 -1.30
N SER A 104 9.83 -7.94 -0.67
CA SER A 104 10.34 -8.06 0.70
C SER A 104 9.28 -8.46 1.72
N TYR A 105 8.02 -8.05 1.52
CA TYR A 105 6.96 -8.40 2.46
C TYR A 105 5.67 -8.81 1.76
N GLY A 106 5.59 -8.64 0.45
CA GLY A 106 4.31 -8.79 -0.27
C GLY A 106 3.70 -10.17 -0.16
N ALA A 107 4.51 -11.21 -0.31
CA ALA A 107 4.01 -12.57 -0.24
C ALA A 107 3.40 -12.88 1.13
N ARG A 108 4.07 -12.46 2.21
CA ARG A 108 3.55 -12.70 3.56
C ARG A 108 2.29 -11.88 3.83
N LEU A 109 2.28 -10.62 3.41
CA LEU A 109 1.09 -9.79 3.60
C LEU A 109 -0.09 -10.36 2.82
N ALA A 110 0.12 -10.85 1.62
CA ALA A 110 -0.93 -11.47 0.83
C ALA A 110 -1.52 -12.68 1.55
N GLU A 111 -0.68 -13.51 2.16
CA GLU A 111 -1.16 -14.63 2.97
C GLU A 111 -2.01 -14.14 4.14
N GLU A 112 -1.57 -13.09 4.82
CA GLU A 112 -2.28 -12.58 5.99
C GLU A 112 -3.66 -12.03 5.63
N VAL A 113 -3.81 -11.45 4.45
CA VAL A 113 -5.08 -10.83 4.04
C VAL A 113 -5.92 -11.72 3.10
N GLY A 114 -5.39 -12.88 2.74
CA GLY A 114 -6.13 -13.83 1.91
C GLY A 114 -6.14 -13.49 0.42
N GLY A 115 -5.24 -12.64 -0.05
CA GLY A 115 -5.14 -12.25 -1.45
C GLY A 115 -4.02 -12.99 -2.16
N LEU A 116 -3.99 -12.84 -3.48
CA LEU A 116 -2.91 -13.36 -4.31
C LEU A 116 -1.85 -12.30 -4.47
N PHE A 117 -0.60 -12.64 -4.16
CA PHE A 117 0.50 -11.71 -4.28
C PHE A 117 0.87 -11.48 -5.75
N VAL A 118 0.94 -10.20 -6.14
CA VAL A 118 1.40 -9.80 -7.47
C VAL A 118 2.59 -8.86 -7.27
N PRO A 119 3.82 -9.33 -7.52
CA PRO A 119 4.97 -8.45 -7.46
C PRO A 119 4.95 -7.49 -8.65
N LEU A 120 5.00 -6.20 -8.38
CA LEU A 120 5.00 -5.19 -9.43
C LEU A 120 6.18 -4.27 -9.27
N GLY A 121 6.88 -4.07 -10.38
CA GLY A 121 7.84 -2.99 -10.47
C GLY A 121 8.92 -3.01 -9.42
N ASN A 122 9.56 -4.13 -9.19
CA ASN A 122 10.63 -4.21 -8.21
C ASN A 122 11.64 -3.09 -8.35
N ARG A 123 11.97 -2.70 -9.56
CA ARG A 123 12.89 -1.59 -9.78
C ARG A 123 12.28 -0.27 -9.36
N VAL A 124 11.02 -0.07 -9.66
CA VAL A 124 10.29 1.13 -9.29
C VAL A 124 10.19 1.23 -7.77
N LEU A 125 9.81 0.13 -7.13
CA LEU A 125 9.71 0.10 -5.68
C LEU A 125 11.06 0.23 -5.00
N ALA A 126 12.09 -0.41 -5.54
CA ALA A 126 13.42 -0.37 -4.96
C ALA A 126 14.05 1.02 -5.02
N SER A 127 13.76 1.81 -6.06
CA SER A 127 14.26 3.18 -6.12
C SER A 127 13.58 4.08 -5.11
N GLY A 128 12.34 3.76 -4.74
CA GLY A 128 11.61 4.50 -3.73
C GLY A 128 11.69 3.83 -2.38
N SER A 129 11.09 2.66 -2.28
CA SER A 129 11.13 1.84 -1.08
C SER A 129 10.57 0.47 -1.39
N ASP A 130 11.25 -0.57 -0.97
CA ASP A 130 10.74 -1.93 -1.03
C ASP A 130 10.40 -2.49 0.34
N ARG A 131 10.37 -1.64 1.35
CA ARG A 131 10.05 -2.04 2.72
C ARG A 131 8.76 -1.39 3.18
N LEU A 132 7.97 -2.18 3.89
CA LEU A 132 6.78 -1.66 4.53
C LEU A 132 7.17 -0.58 5.52
N GLY A 133 6.51 0.57 5.44
CA GLY A 133 6.78 1.66 6.35
C GLY A 133 7.98 2.50 6.02
N GLN A 134 8.82 2.10 5.10
CA GLN A 134 9.95 2.90 4.67
C GLN A 134 9.47 3.96 3.69
N ALA A 135 10.10 5.14 3.73
CA ALA A 135 9.75 6.21 2.81
C ALA A 135 9.90 5.76 1.37
N SER A 136 8.89 6.03 0.57
CA SER A 136 8.88 5.66 -0.84
C SER A 136 9.41 6.80 -1.68
N SER A 137 10.61 7.14 -1.48
CA SER A 137 11.20 8.30 -2.13
C SER A 137 12.36 7.93 -3.01
#